data_8f0e5dd427a54afe6ec544409c3a752b
#
_entry.id   8f0e5dd427a54afe6ec544409c3a752b
#
_cell.length_a   1.000
_cell.length_b   1.000
_cell.length_c   1.000
_cell.angle_alpha   90.00
_cell.angle_beta   90.00
_cell.angle_gamma   90.00
#
_symmetry.space_group_name_H-M   'P 1'
#
loop_
_entity.id
_entity.type
_entity.pdbx_description
1 polymer ?
#
loop_
_entity_poly.entity_id
_entity_poly.type
_entity_poly.pdbx_seq_one_letter_code
_entity_poly.pdbx_strand_id
1 'polypeptide(L)'
;PPPVDLGALRSLDLRFLSATDALLDTPAMEVFFDALATFPEARVVITAREPRVWAESRRVRHPTDRAPLFPLLGFDVPMGALSADQSAMSLALWHRAVAASVPPERLLVLDVFSMDDDELWRKLSAFVGRSLPPRDPATGLLPKFPHMRYGEDVPTVGTRAPSEASDGFQ
;
A
#
# COMPACT_ATOMS: atom_id res chain seq x y z
N PRO A 1 35.15 -6.58 6.17
CA PRO A 1 33.95 -6.81 5.34
C PRO A 1 34.36 -6.57 3.89
N PRO A 2 33.85 -7.36 2.91
CA PRO A 2 34.09 -7.08 1.51
C PRO A 2 33.52 -5.70 1.14
N PRO A 3 34.12 -5.00 0.16
CA PRO A 3 33.58 -3.73 -0.30
C PRO A 3 32.13 -3.92 -0.82
N VAL A 4 31.26 -2.98 -0.49
CA VAL A 4 29.88 -2.99 -1.00
C VAL A 4 29.94 -2.83 -2.52
N ASP A 5 29.41 -3.80 -3.24
CA ASP A 5 29.26 -3.68 -4.70
C ASP A 5 28.14 -2.69 -5.02
N LEU A 6 28.52 -1.44 -5.25
CA LEU A 6 27.57 -0.39 -5.65
C LEU A 6 26.91 -0.66 -7.01
N GLY A 7 27.48 -1.54 -7.83
CA GLY A 7 26.85 -1.99 -9.07
C GLY A 7 25.65 -2.88 -8.80
N ALA A 8 25.72 -3.74 -7.78
CA ALA A 8 24.58 -4.58 -7.39
C ALA A 8 23.42 -3.76 -6.78
N LEU A 9 23.70 -2.58 -6.19
CA LEU A 9 22.66 -1.68 -5.69
C LEU A 9 21.94 -0.89 -6.81
N ARG A 10 22.47 -0.93 -8.03
CA ARG A 10 21.98 -0.10 -9.14
C ARG A 10 20.88 -0.73 -9.98
N SER A 11 20.46 -1.95 -9.72
CA SER A 11 19.59 -2.61 -10.68
C SER A 11 18.65 -3.65 -10.05
N LEU A 12 17.71 -3.20 -9.25
CA LEU A 12 16.51 -3.98 -9.15
C LEU A 12 15.75 -3.79 -10.48
N ASP A 13 15.89 -4.75 -11.39
CA ASP A 13 15.18 -4.69 -12.67
C ASP A 13 13.70 -5.04 -12.46
N LEU A 14 12.87 -4.02 -12.34
CA LEU A 14 11.42 -4.18 -12.16
C LEU A 14 10.63 -4.25 -13.48
N ARG A 15 11.30 -4.33 -14.64
CA ARG A 15 10.62 -4.37 -15.95
C ARG A 15 9.69 -5.57 -16.12
N PHE A 16 9.88 -6.63 -15.34
CA PHE A 16 8.93 -7.74 -15.29
C PHE A 16 7.53 -7.34 -14.81
N LEU A 17 7.40 -6.21 -14.13
CA LEU A 17 6.12 -5.62 -13.71
C LEU A 17 5.42 -4.82 -14.82
N SER A 18 6.00 -4.68 -16.01
CA SER A 18 5.45 -3.86 -17.11
C SER A 18 4.05 -4.29 -17.56
N ALA A 19 3.65 -5.54 -17.30
CA ALA A 19 2.30 -6.05 -17.56
C ALA A 19 1.34 -5.91 -16.36
N THR A 20 1.79 -5.28 -15.28
CA THR A 20 1.00 -5.10 -14.05
C THR A 20 0.31 -3.74 -14.09
N ASP A 21 -1.02 -3.73 -13.92
CA ASP A 21 -1.81 -2.49 -13.90
C ASP A 21 -1.62 -1.67 -12.62
N ALA A 22 -1.40 -2.34 -11.50
CA ALA A 22 -1.18 -1.70 -10.20
C ALA A 22 -0.29 -2.53 -9.29
N LEU A 23 0.52 -1.85 -8.49
CA LEU A 23 1.35 -2.44 -7.45
C LEU A 23 0.86 -1.92 -6.10
N LEU A 24 0.50 -2.82 -5.21
CA LEU A 24 -0.13 -2.50 -3.93
C LEU A 24 0.58 -3.21 -2.77
N ASP A 25 0.54 -2.55 -1.60
CA ASP A 25 0.98 -3.12 -0.32
C ASP A 25 2.47 -3.52 -0.27
N THR A 26 2.84 -4.31 0.72
CA THR A 26 4.20 -4.85 0.86
C THR A 26 4.38 -6.07 -0.06
N PRO A 27 5.50 -6.21 -0.79
CA PRO A 27 6.74 -5.42 -0.68
C PRO A 27 6.82 -4.16 -1.55
N ALA A 28 5.72 -3.68 -2.13
CA ALA A 28 5.73 -2.54 -3.03
C ALA A 28 6.35 -1.28 -2.41
N MET A 29 6.12 -1.06 -1.12
CA MET A 29 6.72 0.07 -0.38
C MET A 29 8.25 -0.02 -0.30
N GLU A 30 8.80 -1.23 -0.18
CA GLU A 30 10.25 -1.44 -0.05
C GLU A 30 10.99 -1.11 -1.35
N VAL A 31 10.32 -1.32 -2.49
CA VAL A 31 10.87 -1.09 -3.84
C VAL A 31 10.31 0.17 -4.51
N PHE A 32 9.65 1.04 -3.74
CA PHE A 32 8.92 2.19 -4.28
C PHE A 32 9.78 3.08 -5.17
N PHE A 33 10.98 3.47 -4.72
CA PHE A 33 11.85 4.36 -5.48
C PHE A 33 12.43 3.69 -6.72
N ASP A 34 12.70 2.38 -6.65
CA ASP A 34 13.13 1.61 -7.82
C ASP A 34 11.98 1.47 -8.83
N ALA A 35 10.76 1.25 -8.35
CA ALA A 35 9.57 1.23 -9.20
C ALA A 35 9.34 2.58 -9.87
N LEU A 36 9.45 3.68 -9.13
CA LEU A 36 9.30 5.03 -9.67
C LEU A 36 10.40 5.37 -10.71
N ALA A 37 11.63 4.93 -10.48
CA ALA A 37 12.72 5.09 -11.42
C ALA A 37 12.54 4.23 -12.69
N THR A 38 12.00 3.02 -12.54
CA THR A 38 11.74 2.11 -13.67
C THR A 38 10.53 2.54 -14.50
N PHE A 39 9.50 3.10 -13.84
CA PHE A 39 8.24 3.54 -14.45
C PHE A 39 8.01 5.03 -14.15
N PRO A 40 8.74 5.94 -14.81
CA PRO A 40 8.70 7.36 -14.49
C PRO A 40 7.33 8.00 -14.73
N GLU A 41 6.45 7.37 -15.50
CA GLU A 41 5.07 7.83 -15.74
C GLU A 41 4.04 7.19 -14.80
N ALA A 42 4.46 6.36 -13.87
CA ALA A 42 3.55 5.73 -12.91
C ALA A 42 2.83 6.78 -12.07
N ARG A 43 1.53 6.58 -11.87
CA ARG A 43 0.70 7.36 -10.96
C ARG A 43 0.77 6.75 -9.56
N VAL A 44 0.87 7.60 -8.56
CA VAL A 44 1.03 7.19 -7.17
C VAL A 44 -0.20 7.59 -6.37
N VAL A 45 -0.76 6.66 -5.62
CA VAL A 45 -1.86 6.92 -4.70
C VAL A 45 -1.37 6.64 -3.27
N ILE A 46 -1.47 7.65 -2.42
CA ILE A 46 -1.24 7.51 -0.98
C ILE A 46 -2.59 7.46 -0.28
N THR A 47 -2.84 6.41 0.49
CA THR A 47 -3.94 6.39 1.43
C THR A 47 -3.49 7.06 2.73
N ALA A 48 -3.97 8.27 2.98
CA ALA A 48 -3.61 9.03 4.17
C ALA A 48 -4.43 8.59 5.37
N ARG A 49 -3.81 8.65 6.51
CA ARG A 49 -4.40 8.48 7.84
C ARG A 49 -3.65 9.34 8.83
N GLU A 50 -4.33 9.75 9.89
CA GLU A 50 -3.68 10.41 11.01
C GLU A 50 -2.54 9.50 11.54
N PRO A 51 -1.27 9.99 11.57
CA PRO A 51 -0.12 9.12 11.79
C PRO A 51 -0.10 8.42 13.16
N ARG A 52 -0.59 9.08 14.22
CA ARG A 52 -0.62 8.49 15.55
C ARG A 52 -1.66 7.37 15.66
N VAL A 53 -2.86 7.60 15.13
CA VAL A 53 -3.94 6.59 15.06
C VAL A 53 -3.48 5.38 14.24
N TRP A 54 -2.79 5.62 13.13
CA TRP A 54 -2.18 4.55 12.34
C TRP A 54 -1.15 3.77 13.16
N ALA A 55 -0.23 4.46 13.84
CA ALA A 55 0.84 3.86 14.63
C ALA A 55 0.30 2.98 15.76
N GLU A 56 -0.67 3.47 16.51
CA GLU A 56 -1.33 2.71 17.59
C GLU A 56 -1.99 1.44 17.05
N SER A 57 -2.75 1.57 15.97
CA SER A 57 -3.41 0.44 15.30
C SER A 57 -2.39 -0.59 14.80
N ARG A 58 -1.32 -0.13 14.14
CA ARG A 58 -0.31 -1.01 13.53
C ARG A 58 0.49 -1.78 14.57
N ARG A 59 0.88 -1.11 15.66
CA ARG A 59 1.62 -1.74 16.75
C ARG A 59 0.85 -2.86 17.46
N VAL A 60 -0.46 -2.73 17.56
CA VAL A 60 -1.32 -3.77 18.19
C VAL A 60 -1.53 -4.94 17.25
N ARG A 61 -1.72 -4.70 15.97
CA ARG A 61 -2.14 -5.75 15.02
C ARG A 61 -1.01 -6.39 14.25
N HIS A 62 0.05 -5.67 14.07
CA HIS A 62 1.21 -6.07 13.28
C HIS A 62 2.51 -5.77 14.04
N PRO A 63 2.66 -6.25 15.29
CA PRO A 63 3.80 -5.89 16.12
C PRO A 63 5.13 -6.38 15.55
N THR A 64 5.10 -7.43 14.74
CA THR A 64 6.29 -8.06 14.11
C THR A 64 6.59 -7.51 12.73
N ASP A 65 5.66 -6.73 12.13
CA ASP A 65 5.91 -6.13 10.82
C ASP A 65 7.02 -5.08 10.93
N ARG A 66 7.79 -4.93 9.86
CA ARG A 66 8.85 -3.93 9.78
C ARG A 66 8.28 -2.53 9.70
N ALA A 67 8.97 -1.59 10.31
CA ALA A 67 8.63 -0.18 10.20
C ALA A 67 8.92 0.36 8.79
N PRO A 68 8.00 1.12 8.17
CA PRO A 68 8.03 1.40 6.73
C PRO A 68 9.23 2.18 6.22
N LEU A 69 9.94 2.94 7.02
CA LEU A 69 11.07 3.76 6.55
C LEU A 69 12.44 3.18 6.82
N PHE A 70 12.50 2.18 7.66
CA PHE A 70 13.77 1.72 8.19
C PHE A 70 14.60 0.87 7.22
N PRO A 71 14.05 0.23 6.18
CA PRO A 71 14.89 -0.37 5.14
C PRO A 71 15.83 0.63 4.46
N LEU A 72 15.37 1.86 4.23
CA LEU A 72 16.19 2.94 3.65
C LEU A 72 17.32 3.40 4.58
N LEU A 73 17.14 3.23 5.89
CA LEU A 73 18.13 3.58 6.90
C LEU A 73 18.95 2.38 7.38
N GLY A 74 18.70 1.19 6.82
CA GLY A 74 19.37 -0.05 7.21
C GLY A 74 18.96 -0.61 8.57
N PHE A 75 17.85 -0.16 9.14
CA PHE A 75 17.33 -0.66 10.39
C PHE A 75 16.21 -1.67 10.17
N ASP A 76 16.41 -2.87 10.69
CA ASP A 76 15.39 -3.92 10.74
C ASP A 76 14.68 -3.85 12.11
N VAL A 77 13.75 -2.91 12.24
CA VAL A 77 13.06 -2.67 13.51
C VAL A 77 11.60 -3.06 13.39
N PRO A 78 11.12 -4.02 14.19
CA PRO A 78 9.71 -4.36 14.21
C PRO A 78 8.87 -3.22 14.80
N MET A 79 7.66 -3.06 14.29
CA MET A 79 6.72 -2.01 14.73
C MET A 79 6.47 -2.03 16.25
N GLY A 80 6.42 -3.25 16.84
CA GLY A 80 6.21 -3.40 18.28
C GLY A 80 7.36 -2.86 19.15
N ALA A 81 8.56 -2.72 18.61
CA ALA A 81 9.71 -2.18 19.31
C ALA A 81 9.79 -0.65 19.28
N LEU A 82 8.99 0.01 18.42
CA LEU A 82 8.93 1.46 18.33
C LEU A 82 7.87 2.03 19.29
N SER A 83 8.11 3.25 19.78
CA SER A 83 7.04 4.01 20.43
C SER A 83 5.98 4.43 19.40
N ALA A 84 4.78 4.83 19.87
CA ALA A 84 3.74 5.36 18.98
C ALA A 84 4.23 6.60 18.22
N ASP A 85 4.97 7.48 18.88
CA ASP A 85 5.49 8.71 18.27
C ASP A 85 6.58 8.40 17.23
N GLN A 86 7.47 7.43 17.48
CA GLN A 86 8.46 6.98 16.49
C GLN A 86 7.79 6.37 15.26
N SER A 87 6.78 5.54 15.47
CA SER A 87 6.01 4.93 14.37
C SER A 87 5.24 5.97 13.57
N ALA A 88 4.60 6.94 14.25
CA ALA A 88 3.90 8.05 13.61
C ALA A 88 4.85 8.93 12.78
N MET A 89 6.02 9.25 13.35
CA MET A 89 7.06 9.99 12.63
C MET A 89 7.55 9.24 11.41
N SER A 90 7.74 7.92 11.50
CA SER A 90 8.14 7.07 10.38
C SER A 90 7.15 7.17 9.22
N LEU A 91 5.85 7.06 9.48
CA LEU A 91 4.82 7.23 8.45
C LEU A 91 4.82 8.64 7.84
N ALA A 92 4.91 9.66 8.69
CA ALA A 92 4.94 11.05 8.22
C ALA A 92 6.16 11.35 7.33
N LEU A 93 7.31 10.82 7.68
CA LEU A 93 8.54 10.95 6.88
C LEU A 93 8.42 10.19 5.56
N TRP A 94 7.81 9.00 5.56
CA TRP A 94 7.53 8.24 4.34
C TRP A 94 6.62 9.03 3.39
N HIS A 95 5.50 9.54 3.88
CA HIS A 95 4.59 10.34 3.07
C HIS A 95 5.28 11.58 2.49
N ARG A 96 6.14 12.24 3.28
CA ARG A 96 6.93 13.39 2.79
C ARG A 96 7.94 13.00 1.73
N ALA A 97 8.63 11.87 1.90
CA ALA A 97 9.60 11.37 0.91
C ALA A 97 8.90 11.05 -0.42
N VAL A 98 7.75 10.38 -0.37
CA VAL A 98 6.95 10.10 -1.57
C VAL A 98 6.46 11.39 -2.21
N ALA A 99 5.89 12.31 -1.44
CA ALA A 99 5.39 13.59 -1.94
C ALA A 99 6.49 14.48 -2.55
N ALA A 100 7.72 14.38 -2.04
CA ALA A 100 8.85 15.09 -2.59
C ALA A 100 9.43 14.46 -3.88
N SER A 101 9.16 13.17 -4.10
CA SER A 101 9.72 12.39 -5.21
C SER A 101 8.77 12.27 -6.40
N VAL A 102 7.47 12.52 -6.20
CA VAL A 102 6.43 12.36 -7.23
C VAL A 102 5.89 13.72 -7.63
N PRO A 103 5.86 14.06 -8.93
CA PRO A 103 5.21 15.29 -9.41
C PRO A 103 3.74 15.35 -8.96
N PRO A 104 3.24 16.55 -8.58
CA PRO A 104 1.88 16.70 -8.06
C PRO A 104 0.77 16.14 -8.97
N GLU A 105 0.93 16.25 -10.27
CA GLU A 105 -0.02 15.75 -11.27
C GLU A 105 -0.09 14.22 -11.34
N ARG A 106 0.90 13.54 -10.78
CA ARG A 106 0.99 12.07 -10.68
C ARG A 106 0.80 11.54 -9.27
N LEU A 107 0.49 12.40 -8.32
CA LEU A 107 0.27 12.03 -6.92
C LEU A 107 -1.18 12.32 -6.51
N LEU A 108 -1.85 11.29 -6.03
CA LEU A 108 -3.15 11.43 -5.37
C LEU A 108 -3.02 11.05 -3.90
N VAL A 109 -3.50 11.92 -3.02
CA VAL A 109 -3.62 11.63 -1.58
C VAL A 109 -5.11 11.45 -1.25
N LEU A 110 -5.47 10.28 -0.74
CA LEU A 110 -6.83 9.94 -0.31
C LEU A 110 -6.88 9.76 1.19
N ASP A 111 -7.64 10.58 1.88
CA ASP A 111 -7.99 10.35 3.29
C ASP A 111 -9.19 9.40 3.35
N VAL A 112 -8.90 8.10 3.32
CA VAL A 112 -9.92 7.05 3.28
C VAL A 112 -10.73 6.92 4.57
N PHE A 113 -10.38 7.67 5.61
CA PHE A 113 -11.07 7.64 6.91
C PHE A 113 -11.96 8.83 7.17
N SER A 114 -11.75 9.96 6.47
CA SER A 114 -12.54 11.18 6.64
C SER A 114 -13.41 11.53 5.43
N MET A 115 -13.07 11.05 4.24
CA MET A 115 -13.86 11.25 3.03
C MET A 115 -15.02 10.24 2.94
N ASP A 116 -16.12 10.65 2.30
CA ASP A 116 -17.18 9.71 1.95
C ASP A 116 -16.81 8.80 0.76
N ASP A 117 -17.51 7.66 0.66
CA ASP A 117 -17.21 6.65 -0.36
C ASP A 117 -17.39 7.19 -1.79
N ASP A 118 -18.40 8.02 -2.02
CA ASP A 118 -18.66 8.64 -3.33
C ASP A 118 -17.55 9.61 -3.72
N GLU A 119 -17.00 10.37 -2.78
CA GLU A 119 -15.88 11.28 -3.01
C GLU A 119 -14.59 10.50 -3.30
N LEU A 120 -14.32 9.45 -2.52
CA LEU A 120 -13.16 8.57 -2.73
C LEU A 120 -13.18 7.96 -4.12
N TRP A 121 -14.32 7.38 -4.54
CA TRP A 121 -14.47 6.81 -5.88
C TRP A 121 -14.29 7.84 -6.98
N ARG A 122 -14.88 9.03 -6.85
CA ARG A 122 -14.74 10.11 -7.84
C ARG A 122 -13.30 10.54 -7.99
N LYS A 123 -12.60 10.77 -6.89
CA LYS A 123 -11.17 11.19 -6.91
C LYS A 123 -10.29 10.11 -7.52
N LEU A 124 -10.45 8.86 -7.09
CA LEU A 124 -9.64 7.76 -7.60
C LEU A 124 -9.91 7.51 -9.08
N SER A 125 -11.17 7.42 -9.49
CA SER A 125 -11.54 7.15 -10.88
C SER A 125 -11.05 8.25 -11.83
N ALA A 126 -11.21 9.51 -11.45
CA ALA A 126 -10.70 10.65 -12.22
C ALA A 126 -9.18 10.60 -12.34
N PHE A 127 -8.49 10.30 -11.24
CA PHE A 127 -7.03 10.26 -11.22
C PHE A 127 -6.46 9.12 -12.07
N VAL A 128 -7.04 7.92 -12.01
CA VAL A 128 -6.57 6.78 -12.81
C VAL A 128 -7.13 6.78 -14.24
N GLY A 129 -8.05 7.69 -14.57
CA GLY A 129 -8.66 7.78 -15.90
C GLY A 129 -9.62 6.63 -16.19
N ARG A 130 -10.33 6.15 -15.18
CA ARG A 130 -11.33 5.08 -15.30
C ARG A 130 -12.74 5.60 -14.99
N SER A 131 -13.75 4.93 -15.50
CA SER A 131 -15.14 5.20 -15.12
C SER A 131 -15.38 4.84 -13.66
N LEU A 132 -16.38 5.47 -13.06
CA LEU A 132 -16.87 5.07 -11.74
C LEU A 132 -17.35 3.60 -11.77
N PRO A 133 -17.22 2.88 -10.64
CA PRO A 133 -17.80 1.56 -10.52
C PRO A 133 -19.33 1.62 -10.76
N PRO A 134 -19.96 0.51 -11.19
CA PRO A 134 -21.40 0.48 -11.38
C PRO A 134 -22.12 0.74 -10.06
N ARG A 135 -23.20 1.53 -10.14
CA ARG A 135 -24.08 1.76 -8.99
C ARG A 135 -24.93 0.53 -8.74
N ASP A 136 -25.24 0.29 -7.47
CA ASP A 136 -26.23 -0.71 -7.09
C ASP A 136 -27.60 -0.35 -7.72
N PRO A 137 -28.20 -1.24 -8.50
CA PRO A 137 -29.44 -0.95 -9.20
C PRO A 137 -30.64 -0.74 -8.26
N ALA A 138 -30.59 -1.28 -7.04
CA ALA A 138 -31.68 -1.15 -6.07
C ALA A 138 -31.60 0.15 -5.27
N THR A 139 -30.39 0.61 -4.95
CA THR A 139 -30.17 1.80 -4.09
C THR A 139 -29.71 3.02 -4.87
N GLY A 140 -29.18 2.85 -6.07
CA GLY A 140 -28.54 3.90 -6.85
C GLY A 140 -27.20 4.38 -6.29
N LEU A 141 -26.69 3.77 -5.22
CA LEU A 141 -25.45 4.16 -4.57
C LEU A 141 -24.23 3.50 -5.23
N LEU A 142 -23.09 4.15 -5.13
CA LEU A 142 -21.80 3.52 -5.43
C LEU A 142 -21.51 2.45 -4.37
N PRO A 143 -20.73 1.41 -4.72
CA PRO A 143 -20.28 0.42 -3.74
C PRO A 143 -19.44 1.10 -2.66
N LYS A 144 -19.45 0.54 -1.46
CA LYS A 144 -18.54 0.99 -0.40
C LYS A 144 -17.11 1.01 -0.92
N PHE A 145 -16.37 2.09 -0.61
CA PHE A 145 -14.96 2.13 -0.95
C PHE A 145 -14.21 1.05 -0.14
N PRO A 146 -13.32 0.27 -0.76
CA PRO A 146 -12.67 -0.86 -0.11
C PRO A 146 -11.64 -0.38 0.95
N HIS A 147 -12.13 -0.09 2.14
CA HIS A 147 -11.30 0.14 3.32
C HIS A 147 -11.89 -0.59 4.52
N MET A 148 -11.05 -1.20 5.32
CA MET A 148 -11.50 -1.83 6.55
C MET A 148 -11.66 -0.78 7.64
N ARG A 149 -12.89 -0.45 8.00
CA ARG A 149 -13.19 0.28 9.23
C ARG A 149 -13.17 -0.71 10.39
N TYR A 150 -12.53 -0.32 11.47
CA TYR A 150 -12.48 -1.12 12.68
C TYR A 150 -13.86 -1.25 13.31
N GLY A 151 -14.28 -2.50 13.60
CA GLY A 151 -15.55 -2.84 14.22
C GLY A 151 -16.65 -3.31 13.27
N GLU A 152 -16.44 -3.25 11.96
CA GLU A 152 -17.31 -3.92 11.00
C GLU A 152 -16.82 -5.36 10.81
N ASP A 153 -17.74 -6.32 10.92
CA ASP A 153 -17.45 -7.74 10.71
C ASP A 153 -16.77 -7.96 9.37
N VAL A 154 -15.55 -8.47 9.41
CA VAL A 154 -14.87 -8.94 8.21
C VAL A 154 -15.71 -10.10 7.66
N PRO A 155 -16.27 -10.03 6.44
CA PRO A 155 -16.87 -11.19 5.84
C PRO A 155 -15.80 -12.28 5.82
N THR A 156 -16.04 -13.37 6.50
CA THR A 156 -15.18 -14.55 6.45
C THR A 156 -15.17 -15.00 4.99
N VAL A 157 -14.13 -14.63 4.28
CA VAL A 157 -13.86 -15.22 2.95
C VAL A 157 -13.70 -16.70 3.24
N GLY A 158 -14.70 -17.48 2.82
CA GLY A 158 -14.72 -18.89 3.04
C GLY A 158 -13.39 -19.47 2.56
N THR A 159 -12.64 -20.03 3.48
CA THR A 159 -11.48 -20.86 3.19
C THR A 159 -11.92 -21.94 2.23
N ARG A 160 -11.60 -21.77 0.96
CA ARG A 160 -11.78 -22.82 -0.04
C ARG A 160 -10.93 -23.98 0.44
N ALA A 161 -11.58 -25.05 0.89
CA ALA A 161 -10.90 -26.28 1.28
C ALA A 161 -9.95 -26.70 0.14
N PRO A 162 -8.73 -27.13 0.43
CA PRO A 162 -7.86 -27.67 -0.60
C PRO A 162 -8.59 -28.85 -1.25
N SER A 163 -8.80 -28.76 -2.56
CA SER A 163 -9.31 -29.89 -3.33
C SER A 163 -8.31 -31.03 -3.18
N GLU A 164 -8.77 -32.15 -2.65
CA GLU A 164 -8.01 -33.39 -2.61
C GLU A 164 -7.54 -33.69 -4.04
N ALA A 165 -6.23 -33.54 -4.25
CA ALA A 165 -5.59 -34.03 -5.43
C ALA A 165 -5.64 -35.55 -5.35
N SER A 166 -6.47 -36.18 -6.21
CA SER A 166 -6.51 -37.59 -6.37
C SER A 166 -5.15 -38.11 -6.85
N ASP A 167 -4.52 -38.88 -6.00
CA ASP A 167 -3.42 -39.76 -6.36
C ASP A 167 -3.84 -40.65 -7.53
N GLY A 168 -3.08 -40.59 -8.59
CA GLY A 168 -3.24 -41.46 -9.77
C GLY A 168 -1.98 -41.45 -10.60
N PHE A 169 -0.92 -42.05 -10.12
CA PHE A 169 0.17 -42.57 -10.96
C PHE A 169 0.36 -44.03 -10.65
N GLN A 170 -0.08 -44.86 -11.59
CA GLN A 170 0.46 -46.20 -11.83
C GLN A 170 1.58 -46.13 -12.86
#